data_28e3726dfb10ca61cd6d9286dbb954cf
#
_entry.id   28e3726dfb10ca61cd6d9286dbb954cf
#
_cell.length_a   1.000
_cell.length_b   1.000
_cell.length_c   1.000
_cell.angle_alpha   90.00
_cell.angle_beta   90.00
_cell.angle_gamma   90.00
#
_symmetry.space_group_name_H-M   'P 1'
#
loop_
_entity.id
_entity.type
_entity.pdbx_description
1 polymer ?
#
loop_
_entity_poly.entity_id
_entity_poly.type
_entity_poly.pdbx_seq_one_letter_code
_entity_poly.pdbx_strand_id
1 'polypeptide(L)'
;MTYKKVYLKPGKEESLKRFHPCVFSGAIAKVEGEPEEGEVVDVYTSKKEFIACGHFQIGSIAVRVLTFKQEEINRDFWKRRLAVALDLRRSLNLVNNPENNTCRLVHGEGDNLPGLIIDVYGQTAVMQAHSAGMHVDRLEIAEALSEVMGDIVKHIYYKSETTLPFKADLGPENGFIKGGSPENVALENGLKFHVDWLKGQKTGFFVDQRENRHLLERYSKGRNVLNMFCYTGGFSFYAMRGGANLVHSVDSSAKAIDLTNQNVELNFPGDPRHEAFAEDAFKYLDRMGDQYDLIILDPPAFAKHRDALRNALRGYSKLNAKAFEKIKPGGILFTFSCSQVVDKKDFRNAVFTAAAQSGRSVRILHQLTQPGDHPVNIYHPEGEYLKGLVLYVE
;
A
#
# COMPACT_ATOMS: atom_id res chain seq x y z
N MET A 1 19.49 2.73 -29.58
CA MET A 1 19.24 1.26 -29.69
C MET A 1 17.91 1.03 -30.37
N THR A 2 17.73 -0.08 -31.07
CA THR A 2 16.42 -0.46 -31.64
C THR A 2 15.88 -1.60 -30.81
N TYR A 3 14.84 -1.33 -30.03
CA TYR A 3 14.16 -2.36 -29.22
C TYR A 3 13.41 -3.37 -30.11
N LYS A 4 13.19 -4.58 -29.61
CA LYS A 4 12.30 -5.58 -30.21
C LYS A 4 10.87 -5.02 -30.26
N LYS A 5 10.05 -5.52 -31.20
CA LYS A 5 8.80 -4.86 -31.55
C LYS A 5 7.58 -5.73 -31.28
N VAL A 6 6.58 -5.11 -30.66
CA VAL A 6 5.26 -5.69 -30.42
C VAL A 6 4.26 -4.93 -31.28
N TYR A 7 3.49 -5.63 -32.12
CA TYR A 7 2.46 -5.06 -32.97
C TYR A 7 1.07 -5.41 -32.43
N LEU A 8 0.24 -4.41 -32.34
CA LEU A 8 -1.15 -4.57 -31.88
C LEU A 8 -2.09 -4.99 -33.01
N LYS A 9 -3.16 -5.70 -32.64
CA LYS A 9 -4.28 -5.95 -33.53
C LYS A 9 -5.00 -4.65 -33.84
N PRO A 10 -5.68 -4.52 -35.02
CA PRO A 10 -6.46 -3.35 -35.37
C PRO A 10 -7.47 -2.98 -34.28
N GLY A 11 -7.51 -1.70 -33.88
CA GLY A 11 -8.43 -1.16 -32.88
C GLY A 11 -8.07 -1.50 -31.43
N LYS A 12 -6.94 -2.18 -31.16
CA LYS A 12 -6.48 -2.48 -29.80
C LYS A 12 -5.54 -1.42 -29.23
N GLU A 13 -5.18 -0.42 -30.01
CA GLU A 13 -4.40 0.74 -29.59
C GLU A 13 -5.19 1.78 -28.79
N GLU A 14 -6.53 1.70 -28.77
CA GLU A 14 -7.37 2.75 -28.19
C GLU A 14 -7.15 2.98 -26.68
N SER A 15 -6.85 1.93 -25.93
CA SER A 15 -6.50 2.07 -24.49
C SER A 15 -5.19 2.82 -24.31
N LEU A 16 -4.17 2.52 -25.15
CA LEU A 16 -2.86 3.19 -25.10
C LEU A 16 -2.95 4.65 -25.56
N LYS A 17 -3.79 4.97 -26.55
CA LYS A 17 -4.07 6.36 -26.94
C LYS A 17 -4.70 7.19 -25.80
N ARG A 18 -5.31 6.51 -24.83
CA ARG A 18 -5.81 7.11 -23.59
C ARG A 18 -4.86 6.94 -22.42
N PHE A 19 -3.59 6.66 -22.70
CA PHE A 19 -2.51 6.53 -21.72
C PHE A 19 -2.66 5.40 -20.69
N HIS A 20 -3.45 4.35 -21.00
CA HIS A 20 -3.52 3.17 -20.14
C HIS A 20 -2.15 2.47 -20.09
N PRO A 21 -1.58 2.16 -18.92
CA PRO A 21 -0.18 1.71 -18.79
C PRO A 21 0.04 0.23 -19.09
N CYS A 22 -0.94 -0.50 -19.63
CA CYS A 22 -0.82 -1.94 -19.88
C CYS A 22 -1.27 -2.33 -21.27
N VAL A 23 -0.49 -3.23 -21.89
CA VAL A 23 -0.89 -3.99 -23.09
C VAL A 23 -1.24 -5.40 -22.67
N PHE A 24 -2.47 -5.80 -22.93
CA PHE A 24 -2.91 -7.18 -22.65
C PHE A 24 -2.52 -8.13 -23.78
N SER A 25 -2.18 -9.37 -23.44
CA SER A 25 -1.76 -10.40 -24.41
C SER A 25 -2.75 -10.61 -25.55
N GLY A 26 -4.05 -10.52 -25.26
CA GLY A 26 -5.11 -10.62 -26.26
C GLY A 26 -5.11 -9.48 -27.31
N ALA A 27 -4.43 -8.37 -27.05
CA ALA A 27 -4.32 -7.22 -27.95
C ALA A 27 -3.15 -7.37 -28.96
N ILE A 28 -2.22 -8.30 -28.75
CA ILE A 28 -1.03 -8.47 -29.56
C ILE A 28 -1.34 -9.31 -30.81
N ALA A 29 -0.95 -8.80 -31.98
CA ALA A 29 -1.02 -9.48 -33.25
C ALA A 29 0.26 -10.24 -33.56
N LYS A 30 1.42 -9.64 -33.30
CA LYS A 30 2.74 -10.19 -33.62
C LYS A 30 3.80 -9.61 -32.67
N VAL A 31 4.81 -10.43 -32.37
CA VAL A 31 6.04 -10.01 -31.70
C VAL A 31 7.21 -10.29 -32.63
N GLU A 32 8.10 -9.33 -32.80
CA GLU A 32 9.33 -9.47 -33.59
C GLU A 32 10.55 -9.45 -32.68
N GLY A 33 11.47 -10.40 -32.92
CA GLY A 33 12.77 -10.48 -32.24
C GLY A 33 12.79 -11.29 -30.96
N GLU A 34 11.70 -12.00 -30.60
CA GLU A 34 11.65 -12.91 -29.43
C GLU A 34 12.19 -12.26 -28.14
N PRO A 35 11.47 -11.28 -27.55
CA PRO A 35 11.92 -10.60 -26.35
C PRO A 35 11.98 -11.56 -25.16
N GLU A 36 12.98 -11.39 -24.33
CA GLU A 36 13.12 -12.08 -23.06
C GLU A 36 12.15 -11.49 -22.01
N GLU A 37 11.94 -12.24 -20.94
CA GLU A 37 11.12 -11.80 -19.81
C GLU A 37 11.76 -10.58 -19.13
N GLY A 38 11.03 -9.47 -19.09
CA GLY A 38 11.52 -8.20 -18.54
C GLY A 38 12.23 -7.29 -19.53
N GLU A 39 12.47 -7.74 -20.76
CA GLU A 39 13.15 -6.92 -21.77
C GLU A 39 12.30 -5.74 -22.22
N VAL A 40 12.95 -4.62 -22.51
CA VAL A 40 12.28 -3.42 -23.05
C VAL A 40 11.89 -3.65 -24.51
N VAL A 41 10.68 -3.32 -24.86
CA VAL A 41 10.13 -3.44 -26.22
C VAL A 41 9.42 -2.16 -26.66
N ASP A 42 9.45 -1.90 -27.98
CA ASP A 42 8.63 -0.89 -28.62
C ASP A 42 7.27 -1.48 -29.02
N VAL A 43 6.21 -0.75 -28.75
CA VAL A 43 4.84 -1.12 -29.14
C VAL A 43 4.39 -0.28 -30.32
N TYR A 44 3.87 -0.95 -31.33
CA TYR A 44 3.39 -0.35 -32.57
C TYR A 44 1.91 -0.69 -32.82
N THR A 45 1.19 0.24 -33.44
CA THR A 45 -0.16 0.00 -33.97
C THR A 45 -0.13 -1.02 -35.13
N SER A 46 -1.31 -1.49 -35.55
CA SER A 46 -1.44 -2.32 -36.77
C SER A 46 -0.94 -1.63 -38.02
N LYS A 47 -0.87 -0.30 -38.04
CA LYS A 47 -0.34 0.52 -39.14
C LYS A 47 1.18 0.77 -39.05
N LYS A 48 1.85 0.12 -38.10
CA LYS A 48 3.30 0.28 -37.82
C LYS A 48 3.69 1.69 -37.32
N GLU A 49 2.78 2.39 -36.66
CA GLU A 49 3.06 3.63 -35.97
C GLU A 49 3.47 3.34 -34.52
N PHE A 50 4.56 3.95 -34.07
CA PHE A 50 5.00 3.83 -32.67
C PHE A 50 3.92 4.39 -31.73
N ILE A 51 3.67 3.72 -30.61
CA ILE A 51 2.68 4.17 -29.63
C ILE A 51 3.19 4.16 -28.18
N ALA A 52 4.05 3.22 -27.80
CA ALA A 52 4.58 3.11 -26.45
C ALA A 52 5.88 2.31 -26.41
N CYS A 53 6.61 2.43 -25.29
CA CYS A 53 7.75 1.59 -24.96
C CYS A 53 7.57 1.07 -23.52
N GLY A 54 7.94 -0.17 -23.25
CA GLY A 54 7.77 -0.77 -21.92
C GLY A 54 8.37 -2.16 -21.79
N HIS A 55 8.21 -2.75 -20.60
CA HIS A 55 8.72 -4.07 -20.28
C HIS A 55 7.78 -5.17 -20.79
N PHE A 56 8.35 -6.09 -21.56
CA PHE A 56 7.66 -7.32 -21.97
C PHE A 56 7.63 -8.34 -20.82
N GLN A 57 6.50 -9.02 -20.67
CA GLN A 57 6.40 -10.14 -19.73
C GLN A 57 5.37 -11.18 -20.18
N ILE A 58 5.56 -12.42 -19.75
CA ILE A 58 4.62 -13.52 -19.98
C ILE A 58 3.42 -13.36 -19.05
N GLY A 59 2.22 -13.41 -19.60
CA GLY A 59 0.99 -13.36 -18.81
C GLY A 59 -0.15 -12.61 -19.48
N SER A 60 -1.18 -12.26 -18.72
CA SER A 60 -2.32 -11.48 -19.22
C SER A 60 -1.95 -10.04 -19.56
N ILE A 61 -1.07 -9.41 -18.77
CA ILE A 61 -0.43 -8.13 -19.09
C ILE A 61 0.89 -8.46 -19.76
N ALA A 62 0.96 -8.26 -21.07
CA ALA A 62 2.13 -8.62 -21.85
C ALA A 62 3.15 -7.51 -22.00
N VAL A 63 2.74 -6.22 -21.90
CA VAL A 63 3.68 -5.10 -21.81
C VAL A 63 3.20 -4.12 -20.74
N ARG A 64 4.11 -3.76 -19.84
CA ARG A 64 3.94 -2.66 -18.89
C ARG A 64 4.60 -1.41 -19.45
N VAL A 65 3.80 -0.43 -19.80
CA VAL A 65 4.25 0.79 -20.48
C VAL A 65 5.03 1.69 -19.53
N LEU A 66 6.25 2.03 -19.91
CA LEU A 66 7.13 2.98 -19.19
C LEU A 66 6.99 4.39 -19.75
N THR A 67 6.79 4.50 -21.07
CA THR A 67 6.67 5.78 -21.75
C THR A 67 5.84 5.67 -23.02
N PHE A 68 5.17 6.76 -23.37
CA PHE A 68 4.46 6.95 -24.65
C PHE A 68 5.29 7.76 -25.66
N LYS A 69 6.58 7.99 -25.35
CA LYS A 69 7.56 8.63 -26.22
C LYS A 69 8.58 7.61 -26.68
N GLN A 70 9.08 7.81 -27.89
CA GLN A 70 10.20 7.00 -28.38
C GLN A 70 11.50 7.55 -27.78
N GLU A 71 11.95 6.89 -26.73
CA GLU A 71 13.15 7.26 -25.98
C GLU A 71 13.87 6.04 -25.44
N GLU A 72 15.13 6.19 -25.09
CA GLU A 72 15.93 5.13 -24.50
C GLU A 72 15.61 4.98 -23.00
N ILE A 73 15.36 3.73 -22.58
CA ILE A 73 15.20 3.36 -21.18
C ILE A 73 16.59 3.07 -20.62
N ASN A 74 17.18 4.06 -19.98
CA ASN A 74 18.51 4.05 -19.40
C ASN A 74 18.51 4.74 -18.04
N ARG A 75 19.68 4.89 -17.42
CA ARG A 75 19.81 5.55 -16.11
C ARG A 75 19.18 6.94 -16.08
N ASP A 76 19.33 7.75 -17.11
CA ASP A 76 18.76 9.10 -17.16
C ASP A 76 17.22 9.07 -17.22
N PHE A 77 16.64 8.06 -17.89
CA PHE A 77 15.20 7.83 -17.84
C PHE A 77 14.74 7.53 -16.40
N TRP A 78 15.40 6.60 -15.70
CA TRP A 78 15.07 6.27 -14.32
C TRP A 78 15.24 7.48 -13.39
N LYS A 79 16.32 8.25 -13.53
CA LYS A 79 16.54 9.48 -12.74
C LYS A 79 15.42 10.48 -12.92
N ARG A 80 15.01 10.75 -14.17
CA ARG A 80 13.90 11.68 -14.44
C ARG A 80 12.58 11.21 -13.79
N ARG A 81 12.26 9.92 -13.88
CA ARG A 81 11.05 9.36 -13.29
C ARG A 81 11.07 9.43 -11.76
N LEU A 82 12.19 9.04 -11.17
CA LEU A 82 12.36 9.09 -9.71
C LEU A 82 12.38 10.53 -9.18
N ALA A 83 12.95 11.47 -9.91
CA ALA A 83 12.93 12.89 -9.54
C ALA A 83 11.50 13.45 -9.50
N VAL A 84 10.65 13.12 -10.49
CA VAL A 84 9.23 13.52 -10.49
C VAL A 84 8.50 12.92 -9.29
N ALA A 85 8.75 11.64 -8.96
CA ALA A 85 8.16 11.00 -7.78
C ALA A 85 8.62 11.67 -6.48
N LEU A 86 9.90 12.02 -6.36
CA LEU A 86 10.46 12.75 -5.23
C LEU A 86 9.86 14.15 -5.08
N ASP A 87 9.71 14.88 -6.17
CA ASP A 87 9.14 16.24 -6.16
C ASP A 87 7.67 16.22 -5.74
N LEU A 88 6.91 15.20 -6.12
CA LEU A 88 5.56 15.00 -5.59
C LEU A 88 5.59 14.83 -4.05
N ARG A 89 6.49 13.98 -3.50
CA ARG A 89 6.59 13.79 -2.03
C ARG A 89 7.08 15.02 -1.30
N ARG A 90 7.93 15.83 -1.92
CA ARG A 90 8.31 17.15 -1.41
C ARG A 90 7.12 18.11 -1.36
N SER A 91 6.31 18.15 -2.42
CA SER A 91 5.11 19.00 -2.45
C SER A 91 4.06 18.59 -1.41
N LEU A 92 4.07 17.33 -0.98
CA LEU A 92 3.25 16.79 0.11
C LEU A 92 3.88 17.00 1.50
N ASN A 93 5.03 17.66 1.59
CA ASN A 93 5.78 17.87 2.83
C ASN A 93 6.17 16.55 3.55
N LEU A 94 6.47 15.51 2.80
CA LEU A 94 6.84 14.19 3.32
C LEU A 94 8.36 13.94 3.32
N VAL A 95 9.11 14.79 2.64
CA VAL A 95 10.57 14.71 2.53
C VAL A 95 11.18 16.03 3.00
N ASN A 96 12.32 15.96 3.67
CA ASN A 96 12.97 17.10 4.33
C ASN A 96 12.10 17.75 5.42
N ASN A 97 11.25 16.97 6.08
CA ASN A 97 10.40 17.38 7.17
C ASN A 97 10.95 16.82 8.49
N PRO A 98 11.23 17.66 9.52
CA PRO A 98 11.80 17.19 10.77
C PRO A 98 10.89 16.23 11.57
N GLU A 99 9.58 16.25 11.30
CA GLU A 99 8.61 15.36 11.94
C GLU A 99 8.29 14.12 11.10
N ASN A 100 8.89 13.98 9.91
CA ASN A 100 8.57 12.88 9.01
C ASN A 100 9.78 12.47 8.16
N ASN A 101 10.15 11.19 8.24
CA ASN A 101 11.15 10.58 7.36
C ASN A 101 10.64 9.27 6.75
N THR A 102 9.30 9.13 6.65
CA THR A 102 8.63 7.94 6.17
C THR A 102 7.65 8.30 5.07
N CYS A 103 7.80 7.70 3.89
CA CYS A 103 6.84 7.85 2.80
C CYS A 103 6.97 6.72 1.78
N ARG A 104 5.92 6.50 1.00
CA ARG A 104 6.02 5.78 -0.26
C ARG A 104 6.57 6.71 -1.33
N LEU A 105 7.82 6.50 -1.73
CA LEU A 105 8.48 7.29 -2.76
C LEU A 105 7.99 6.94 -4.17
N VAL A 106 7.73 5.64 -4.44
CA VAL A 106 7.21 5.17 -5.73
C VAL A 106 6.05 4.23 -5.51
N HIS A 107 4.93 4.51 -6.16
CA HIS A 107 3.69 3.73 -6.11
C HIS A 107 3.28 3.20 -7.49
N GLY A 108 4.12 2.39 -8.10
CA GLY A 108 3.82 1.67 -9.33
C GLY A 108 3.27 2.54 -10.47
N GLU A 109 2.15 2.14 -11.00
CA GLU A 109 1.43 2.82 -12.08
C GLU A 109 1.02 4.26 -11.72
N GLY A 110 0.84 4.55 -10.44
CA GLY A 110 0.53 5.90 -9.95
C GLY A 110 1.66 6.90 -10.19
N ASP A 111 2.91 6.45 -10.17
CA ASP A 111 4.10 7.25 -10.48
C ASP A 111 4.65 7.00 -11.90
N ASN A 112 3.89 6.34 -12.77
CA ASN A 112 4.31 5.92 -14.10
C ASN A 112 5.57 5.02 -14.11
N LEU A 113 5.72 4.21 -13.07
CA LEU A 113 6.75 3.19 -12.89
C LEU A 113 6.09 1.84 -12.59
N PRO A 114 5.33 1.27 -13.56
CA PRO A 114 4.42 0.14 -13.33
C PRO A 114 5.16 -1.07 -12.79
N GLY A 115 4.72 -1.53 -11.62
CA GLY A 115 5.32 -2.68 -10.94
C GLY A 115 6.53 -2.35 -10.07
N LEU A 116 6.85 -1.08 -9.81
CA LEU A 116 7.88 -0.67 -8.86
C LEU A 116 7.25 -0.05 -7.60
N ILE A 117 7.65 -0.54 -6.43
CA ILE A 117 7.31 0.05 -5.14
C ILE A 117 8.61 0.42 -4.44
N ILE A 118 8.68 1.65 -3.90
CA ILE A 118 9.78 2.09 -3.05
C ILE A 118 9.19 2.82 -1.85
N ASP A 119 9.42 2.27 -0.65
CA ASP A 119 9.12 2.94 0.62
C ASP A 119 10.40 3.40 1.29
N VAL A 120 10.39 4.61 1.82
CA VAL A 120 11.52 5.20 2.56
C VAL A 120 11.20 5.20 4.04
N TYR A 121 12.14 4.71 4.83
CA TYR A 121 12.13 4.66 6.29
C TYR A 121 13.44 5.22 6.83
N GLY A 122 13.44 6.45 7.30
CA GLY A 122 14.66 7.13 7.69
C GLY A 122 15.64 7.24 6.51
N GLN A 123 16.83 6.64 6.63
CA GLN A 123 17.85 6.63 5.59
C GLN A 123 17.84 5.36 4.72
N THR A 124 16.84 4.48 4.90
CA THR A 124 16.71 3.22 4.17
C THR A 124 15.53 3.26 3.20
N ALA A 125 15.79 2.99 1.92
CA ALA A 125 14.76 2.71 0.94
C ALA A 125 14.54 1.20 0.80
N VAL A 126 13.31 0.74 0.93
CA VAL A 126 12.90 -0.65 0.68
C VAL A 126 12.27 -0.71 -0.69
N MET A 127 12.92 -1.40 -1.63
CA MET A 127 12.52 -1.50 -3.03
C MET A 127 11.92 -2.87 -3.31
N GLN A 128 10.74 -2.90 -3.93
CA GLN A 128 10.07 -4.11 -4.39
C GLN A 128 9.78 -4.04 -5.88
N ALA A 129 10.10 -5.09 -6.61
CA ALA A 129 9.64 -5.33 -7.96
C ALA A 129 8.41 -6.25 -7.93
N HIS A 130 7.37 -5.85 -8.66
CA HIS A 130 6.13 -6.61 -8.88
C HIS A 130 5.98 -7.02 -10.35
N SER A 131 7.01 -6.77 -11.17
CA SER A 131 7.09 -7.17 -12.57
C SER A 131 8.50 -7.63 -12.91
N ALA A 132 8.63 -8.46 -13.96
CA ALA A 132 9.91 -8.97 -14.41
C ALA A 132 10.86 -7.85 -14.80
N GLY A 133 10.40 -6.86 -15.58
CA GLY A 133 11.24 -5.77 -16.02
C GLY A 133 11.81 -4.92 -14.89
N MET A 134 11.01 -4.61 -13.86
CA MET A 134 11.50 -3.89 -12.68
C MET A 134 12.52 -4.71 -11.87
N HIS A 135 12.44 -6.05 -11.92
CA HIS A 135 13.46 -6.91 -11.34
C HIS A 135 14.75 -6.88 -12.16
N VAL A 136 14.64 -6.98 -13.49
CA VAL A 136 15.81 -6.93 -14.40
C VAL A 136 16.57 -5.62 -14.22
N ASP A 137 15.87 -4.49 -14.22
CA ASP A 137 16.47 -3.16 -14.14
C ASP A 137 16.79 -2.70 -12.70
N ARG A 138 16.58 -3.54 -11.69
CA ARG A 138 16.68 -3.16 -10.27
C ARG A 138 17.99 -2.48 -9.87
N LEU A 139 19.11 -2.89 -10.45
CA LEU A 139 20.42 -2.31 -10.13
C LEU A 139 20.58 -0.92 -10.73
N GLU A 140 20.17 -0.71 -11.97
CA GLU A 140 20.15 0.62 -12.59
C GLU A 140 19.19 1.57 -11.89
N ILE A 141 18.00 1.07 -11.51
CA ILE A 141 17.03 1.82 -10.74
C ILE A 141 17.61 2.21 -9.37
N ALA A 142 18.32 1.30 -8.70
CA ALA A 142 18.94 1.57 -7.40
C ALA A 142 20.07 2.62 -7.49
N GLU A 143 20.87 2.60 -8.56
CA GLU A 143 21.89 3.63 -8.82
C GLU A 143 21.24 4.99 -9.09
N ALA A 144 20.24 5.04 -9.96
CA ALA A 144 19.46 6.25 -10.23
C ALA A 144 18.80 6.80 -8.96
N LEU A 145 18.22 5.91 -8.13
CA LEU A 145 17.63 6.28 -6.84
C LEU A 145 18.67 6.91 -5.91
N SER A 146 19.86 6.32 -5.84
CA SER A 146 20.96 6.86 -5.02
C SER A 146 21.38 8.26 -5.46
N GLU A 147 21.44 8.51 -6.76
CA GLU A 147 21.78 9.84 -7.30
C GLU A 147 20.67 10.88 -7.01
N VAL A 148 19.41 10.49 -7.17
CA VAL A 148 18.25 11.38 -6.97
C VAL A 148 18.04 11.70 -5.50
N MET A 149 18.18 10.71 -4.61
CA MET A 149 17.94 10.87 -3.18
C MET A 149 19.14 11.47 -2.42
N GLY A 150 20.37 11.33 -2.95
CA GLY A 150 21.58 11.85 -2.33
C GLY A 150 21.72 11.37 -0.86
N ASP A 151 21.94 12.34 0.06
CA ASP A 151 22.12 12.05 1.48
C ASP A 151 20.85 11.62 2.22
N ILE A 152 19.67 11.75 1.59
CA ILE A 152 18.39 11.34 2.21
C ILE A 152 18.35 9.81 2.34
N VAL A 153 18.82 9.07 1.33
CA VAL A 153 18.84 7.59 1.33
C VAL A 153 20.27 7.08 1.20
N LYS A 154 20.77 6.43 2.24
CA LYS A 154 22.10 5.82 2.30
C LYS A 154 22.08 4.32 2.05
N HIS A 155 20.93 3.69 2.28
CA HIS A 155 20.77 2.24 2.22
C HIS A 155 19.61 1.88 1.31
N ILE A 156 19.79 0.86 0.46
CA ILE A 156 18.74 0.33 -0.40
C ILE A 156 18.63 -1.17 -0.15
N TYR A 157 17.49 -1.59 0.39
CA TYR A 157 17.14 -2.99 0.63
C TYR A 157 16.15 -3.47 -0.43
N TYR A 158 16.52 -4.50 -1.17
CA TYR A 158 15.66 -5.15 -2.16
C TYR A 158 14.88 -6.29 -1.51
N LYS A 159 13.55 -6.30 -1.69
CA LYS A 159 12.64 -7.27 -1.04
C LYS A 159 11.59 -7.77 -2.01
N SER A 160 11.93 -8.74 -2.86
CA SER A 160 11.06 -9.19 -3.95
C SER A 160 10.86 -10.70 -4.06
N GLU A 161 11.35 -11.52 -3.13
CA GLU A 161 11.17 -12.98 -3.16
C GLU A 161 9.72 -13.43 -3.33
N THR A 162 8.76 -12.67 -2.76
CA THR A 162 7.34 -13.01 -2.76
C THR A 162 6.47 -12.11 -3.63
N THR A 163 7.05 -11.14 -4.33
CA THR A 163 6.28 -10.12 -5.08
C THR A 163 6.36 -10.30 -6.59
N LEU A 164 7.33 -11.04 -7.09
CA LEU A 164 7.50 -11.28 -8.52
C LEU A 164 6.46 -12.27 -9.07
N PRO A 165 6.11 -12.16 -10.36
CA PRO A 165 5.24 -13.12 -11.00
C PRO A 165 5.84 -14.54 -10.95
N PHE A 166 5.11 -15.48 -10.39
CA PHE A 166 5.55 -16.87 -10.20
C PHE A 166 6.03 -17.55 -11.50
N LYS A 167 5.44 -17.18 -12.64
CA LYS A 167 5.76 -17.78 -13.95
C LYS A 167 7.10 -17.31 -14.54
N ALA A 168 7.70 -16.28 -13.97
CA ALA A 168 8.91 -15.67 -14.54
C ALA A 168 10.21 -16.38 -14.13
N ASP A 169 10.16 -17.22 -13.09
CA ASP A 169 11.32 -17.99 -12.53
C ASP A 169 12.62 -17.16 -12.41
N LEU A 170 12.49 -15.96 -11.86
CA LEU A 170 13.57 -14.96 -11.83
C LEU A 170 14.53 -15.16 -10.65
N GLY A 171 14.26 -16.10 -9.74
CA GLY A 171 15.10 -16.44 -8.59
C GLY A 171 15.51 -15.23 -7.73
N PRO A 172 14.62 -14.32 -7.33
CA PRO A 172 15.01 -13.13 -6.59
C PRO A 172 15.53 -13.48 -5.21
N GLU A 173 16.59 -12.81 -4.78
CA GLU A 173 17.08 -12.84 -3.40
C GLU A 173 16.85 -11.49 -2.74
N ASN A 174 16.34 -11.49 -1.49
CA ASN A 174 16.25 -10.29 -0.69
C ASN A 174 17.63 -9.90 -0.14
N GLY A 175 17.93 -8.61 -0.12
CA GLY A 175 19.22 -8.15 0.40
C GLY A 175 19.48 -6.67 0.16
N PHE A 176 20.55 -6.16 0.77
CA PHE A 176 21.01 -4.82 0.50
C PHE A 176 21.70 -4.73 -0.86
N ILE A 177 21.18 -3.88 -1.75
CA ILE A 177 21.86 -3.48 -2.99
C ILE A 177 22.93 -2.42 -2.66
N LYS A 178 22.63 -1.54 -1.69
CA LYS A 178 23.54 -0.47 -1.27
C LYS A 178 23.53 -0.34 0.25
N GLY A 179 24.71 -0.10 0.82
CA GLY A 179 24.89 0.09 2.25
C GLY A 179 24.57 -1.16 3.08
N GLY A 180 24.01 -0.96 4.23
CA GLY A 180 23.58 -1.97 5.21
C GLY A 180 23.26 -1.22 6.47
N SER A 181 21.99 -1.18 6.90
CA SER A 181 21.61 -0.37 8.03
C SER A 181 21.10 -1.23 9.18
N PRO A 182 21.65 -1.08 10.38
CA PRO A 182 21.08 -1.61 11.58
C PRO A 182 19.91 -0.77 12.12
N GLU A 183 19.82 0.51 11.72
CA GLU A 183 18.78 1.42 12.21
C GLU A 183 17.45 1.17 11.52
N ASN A 184 16.45 0.85 12.32
CA ASN A 184 15.09 0.55 11.86
C ASN A 184 14.03 1.43 12.51
N VAL A 185 14.41 2.57 13.08
CA VAL A 185 13.47 3.54 13.64
C VAL A 185 13.13 4.58 12.58
N ALA A 186 11.85 4.68 12.31
CA ALA A 186 11.29 5.66 11.39
C ALA A 186 10.42 6.68 12.13
N LEU A 187 10.17 7.83 11.49
CA LEU A 187 9.41 8.94 12.03
C LEU A 187 8.23 9.27 11.11
N GLU A 188 7.03 9.30 11.67
CA GLU A 188 5.81 9.70 10.99
C GLU A 188 5.03 10.70 11.86
N ASN A 189 4.88 11.93 11.39
CA ASN A 189 4.19 13.01 12.12
C ASN A 189 4.66 13.15 13.58
N GLY A 190 5.97 13.09 13.83
CA GLY A 190 6.57 13.19 15.15
C GLY A 190 6.53 11.92 16.01
N LEU A 191 5.84 10.86 15.58
CA LEU A 191 5.83 9.55 16.24
C LEU A 191 6.92 8.65 15.68
N LYS A 192 7.63 7.94 16.56
CA LYS A 192 8.70 6.99 16.22
C LYS A 192 8.17 5.57 16.21
N PHE A 193 8.66 4.75 15.29
CA PHE A 193 8.34 3.33 15.27
C PHE A 193 9.45 2.50 14.63
N HIS A 194 9.59 1.29 15.14
CA HIS A 194 10.45 0.28 14.55
C HIS A 194 9.80 -0.30 13.30
N VAL A 195 10.56 -0.36 12.20
CA VAL A 195 10.14 -0.96 10.94
C VAL A 195 10.94 -2.22 10.68
N ASP A 196 10.26 -3.36 10.59
CA ASP A 196 10.91 -4.64 10.25
C ASP A 196 10.81 -4.89 8.74
N TRP A 197 11.67 -4.25 7.94
CA TRP A 197 11.72 -4.51 6.50
C TRP A 197 12.34 -5.86 6.14
N LEU A 198 13.09 -6.51 7.04
CA LEU A 198 13.69 -7.81 6.79
C LEU A 198 12.65 -8.94 6.81
N LYS A 199 11.87 -9.03 7.88
CA LYS A 199 10.92 -10.12 8.13
C LYS A 199 9.46 -9.67 8.25
N GLY A 200 9.21 -8.36 8.28
CA GLY A 200 7.86 -7.79 8.36
C GLY A 200 7.06 -7.97 7.07
N GLN A 201 5.77 -7.71 7.16
CA GLN A 201 4.87 -7.78 6.00
C GLN A 201 5.20 -6.67 5.00
N LYS A 202 5.02 -6.93 3.70
CA LYS A 202 5.29 -5.99 2.60
C LYS A 202 6.69 -5.37 2.75
N THR A 203 6.77 -4.05 2.80
CA THR A 203 8.01 -3.29 3.02
C THR A 203 8.40 -3.11 4.49
N GLY A 204 7.54 -3.52 5.44
CA GLY A 204 7.78 -3.47 6.88
C GLY A 204 6.77 -2.65 7.68
N PHE A 205 6.05 -1.71 7.04
CA PHE A 205 5.01 -0.88 7.66
C PHE A 205 3.91 -0.51 6.66
N PHE A 206 2.74 -0.13 7.13
CA PHE A 206 1.59 0.27 6.31
C PHE A 206 1.53 1.81 6.21
N VAL A 207 2.37 2.37 5.33
CA VAL A 207 2.47 3.81 5.09
C VAL A 207 1.17 4.40 4.53
N ASP A 208 0.39 3.57 3.82
CA ASP A 208 -0.89 3.93 3.20
C ASP A 208 -2.00 4.35 4.18
N GLN A 209 -1.82 4.08 5.48
CA GLN A 209 -2.77 4.47 6.52
C GLN A 209 -2.38 5.78 7.27
N ARG A 210 -1.30 6.48 6.90
CA ARG A 210 -0.80 7.68 7.60
C ARG A 210 -1.88 8.72 7.85
N GLU A 211 -2.60 9.16 6.81
CA GLU A 211 -3.62 10.19 6.92
C GLU A 211 -4.83 9.71 7.75
N ASN A 212 -5.16 8.44 7.65
CA ASN A 212 -6.23 7.83 8.41
C ASN A 212 -5.87 7.72 9.90
N ARG A 213 -4.60 7.41 10.22
CA ARG A 213 -4.07 7.46 11.59
C ARG A 213 -4.13 8.87 12.16
N HIS A 214 -3.72 9.88 11.37
CA HIS A 214 -3.78 11.28 11.79
C HIS A 214 -5.22 11.77 12.00
N LEU A 215 -6.16 11.33 11.17
CA LEU A 215 -7.58 11.62 11.38
C LEU A 215 -8.11 10.97 12.67
N LEU A 216 -7.75 9.72 12.96
CA LEU A 216 -8.14 9.01 14.18
C LEU A 216 -7.72 9.77 15.45
N GLU A 217 -6.54 10.35 15.45
CA GLU A 217 -6.01 11.15 16.57
C GLU A 217 -7.00 12.22 17.03
N ARG A 218 -7.67 12.90 16.08
CA ARG A 218 -8.67 13.94 16.37
C ARG A 218 -9.92 13.41 17.07
N TYR A 219 -10.22 12.13 16.91
CA TYR A 219 -11.37 11.48 17.54
C TYR A 219 -11.03 10.80 18.87
N SER A 220 -9.75 10.76 19.27
CA SER A 220 -9.28 9.91 20.38
C SER A 220 -9.42 10.52 21.76
N LYS A 221 -9.49 11.85 21.88
CA LYS A 221 -9.49 12.54 23.18
C LYS A 221 -10.61 12.06 24.11
N GLY A 222 -10.23 11.55 25.28
CA GLY A 222 -11.13 11.10 26.32
C GLY A 222 -11.85 9.78 26.03
N ARG A 223 -11.46 9.06 24.95
CA ARG A 223 -12.09 7.82 24.52
C ARG A 223 -11.33 6.58 24.96
N ASN A 224 -12.06 5.47 25.05
CA ASN A 224 -11.50 4.13 25.17
C ASN A 224 -11.42 3.51 23.78
N VAL A 225 -10.20 3.25 23.33
CA VAL A 225 -9.89 2.87 21.96
C VAL A 225 -9.57 1.39 21.85
N LEU A 226 -10.15 0.71 20.85
CA LEU A 226 -9.81 -0.64 20.45
C LEU A 226 -9.27 -0.65 19.02
N ASN A 227 -8.00 -1.00 18.87
CA ASN A 227 -7.34 -1.16 17.59
C ASN A 227 -7.23 -2.65 17.22
N MET A 228 -8.12 -3.11 16.33
CA MET A 228 -8.15 -4.49 15.85
C MET A 228 -7.30 -4.63 14.58
N PHE A 229 -6.60 -5.78 14.45
CA PHE A 229 -5.63 -6.01 13.39
C PHE A 229 -4.50 -4.97 13.44
N CYS A 230 -4.01 -4.72 14.65
CA CYS A 230 -3.18 -3.56 14.94
C CYS A 230 -1.79 -3.63 14.28
N TYR A 231 -1.34 -4.81 13.81
CA TYR A 231 -0.01 -5.06 13.30
C TYR A 231 1.06 -4.53 14.30
N THR A 232 1.78 -3.48 13.95
CA THR A 232 2.81 -2.87 14.82
C THR A 232 2.31 -1.68 15.63
N GLY A 233 0.99 -1.51 15.74
CA GLY A 233 0.34 -0.54 16.63
C GLY A 233 0.19 0.87 16.08
N GLY A 234 0.33 1.08 14.76
CA GLY A 234 0.33 2.42 14.18
C GLY A 234 -0.86 3.30 14.61
N PHE A 235 -2.09 2.81 14.54
CA PHE A 235 -3.27 3.56 15.02
C PHE A 235 -3.24 3.80 16.53
N SER A 236 -2.69 2.87 17.30
CA SER A 236 -2.64 2.98 18.77
C SER A 236 -1.79 4.16 19.24
N PHE A 237 -0.65 4.42 18.59
CA PHE A 237 0.23 5.55 18.97
C PHE A 237 -0.45 6.89 18.74
N TYR A 238 -1.16 7.04 17.62
CA TYR A 238 -1.93 8.22 17.31
C TYR A 238 -3.09 8.41 18.30
N ALA A 239 -3.77 7.33 18.69
CA ALA A 239 -4.82 7.39 19.71
C ALA A 239 -4.28 7.85 21.06
N MET A 240 -3.12 7.32 21.49
CA MET A 240 -2.46 7.72 22.75
C MET A 240 -2.07 9.20 22.72
N ARG A 241 -1.43 9.67 21.64
CA ARG A 241 -1.07 11.07 21.47
C ARG A 241 -2.30 11.98 21.41
N GLY A 242 -3.39 11.51 20.81
CA GLY A 242 -4.67 12.18 20.73
C GLY A 242 -5.42 12.30 22.08
N GLY A 243 -4.87 11.75 23.15
CA GLY A 243 -5.43 11.83 24.51
C GLY A 243 -6.50 10.79 24.82
N ALA A 244 -6.41 9.60 24.25
CA ALA A 244 -7.24 8.47 24.65
C ALA A 244 -7.04 8.13 26.14
N ASN A 245 -8.11 7.72 26.82
CA ASN A 245 -8.07 7.27 28.22
C ASN A 245 -7.51 5.84 28.34
N LEU A 246 -7.83 5.00 27.35
CA LEU A 246 -7.43 3.60 27.26
C LEU A 246 -7.22 3.25 25.80
N VAL A 247 -6.17 2.47 25.51
CA VAL A 247 -5.89 1.97 24.16
C VAL A 247 -5.56 0.49 24.24
N HIS A 248 -6.39 -0.34 23.65
CA HIS A 248 -6.14 -1.77 23.49
C HIS A 248 -5.82 -2.10 22.05
N SER A 249 -4.74 -2.87 21.85
CA SER A 249 -4.27 -3.35 20.55
C SER A 249 -4.45 -4.85 20.45
N VAL A 250 -5.02 -5.33 19.33
CA VAL A 250 -5.25 -6.77 19.12
C VAL A 250 -4.73 -7.19 17.76
N ASP A 251 -3.90 -8.20 17.73
CA ASP A 251 -3.44 -8.88 16.52
C ASP A 251 -3.20 -10.36 16.82
N SER A 252 -3.39 -11.21 15.83
CA SER A 252 -3.15 -12.66 15.98
C SER A 252 -1.67 -13.03 16.04
N SER A 253 -0.78 -12.15 15.58
CA SER A 253 0.66 -12.33 15.55
C SER A 253 1.31 -11.85 16.85
N ALA A 254 1.84 -12.77 17.67
CA ALA A 254 2.60 -12.43 18.85
C ALA A 254 3.81 -11.51 18.54
N LYS A 255 4.50 -11.75 17.41
CA LYS A 255 5.59 -10.87 16.95
C LYS A 255 5.12 -9.45 16.68
N ALA A 256 3.93 -9.26 16.09
CA ALA A 256 3.36 -7.94 15.85
C ALA A 256 3.02 -7.24 17.18
N ILE A 257 2.49 -7.98 18.15
CA ILE A 257 2.20 -7.47 19.50
C ILE A 257 3.48 -7.08 20.25
N ASP A 258 4.53 -7.89 20.17
CA ASP A 258 5.84 -7.55 20.77
C ASP A 258 6.38 -6.23 20.18
N LEU A 259 6.27 -6.04 18.86
CA LEU A 259 6.72 -4.82 18.21
C LEU A 259 5.79 -3.63 18.54
N THR A 260 4.49 -3.86 18.69
CA THR A 260 3.54 -2.85 19.19
C THR A 260 3.94 -2.34 20.56
N ASN A 261 4.25 -3.24 21.50
CA ASN A 261 4.70 -2.87 22.84
C ASN A 261 6.03 -2.09 22.83
N GLN A 262 7.00 -2.50 22.00
CA GLN A 262 8.25 -1.75 21.82
C GLN A 262 8.01 -0.34 21.29
N ASN A 263 7.10 -0.19 20.32
CA ASN A 263 6.76 1.10 19.74
C ASN A 263 6.00 2.00 20.69
N VAL A 264 5.14 1.44 21.54
CA VAL A 264 4.48 2.19 22.63
C VAL A 264 5.52 2.70 23.62
N GLU A 265 6.41 1.83 24.08
CA GLU A 265 7.49 2.22 25.03
C GLU A 265 8.44 3.27 24.44
N LEU A 266 8.70 3.21 23.12
CA LEU A 266 9.53 4.20 22.41
C LEU A 266 8.93 5.62 22.41
N ASN A 267 7.59 5.74 22.38
CA ASN A 267 6.88 7.02 22.32
C ASN A 267 6.29 7.46 23.65
N PHE A 268 5.89 6.51 24.50
CA PHE A 268 5.15 6.74 25.76
C PHE A 268 5.68 5.82 26.86
N PRO A 269 6.95 6.00 27.30
CA PRO A 269 7.60 5.10 28.24
C PRO A 269 6.83 5.02 29.56
N GLY A 270 6.50 3.80 29.98
CA GLY A 270 5.80 3.53 31.22
C GLY A 270 4.32 4.00 31.27
N ASP A 271 3.71 4.33 30.15
CA ASP A 271 2.32 4.80 30.10
C ASP A 271 1.35 3.62 30.30
N PRO A 272 0.55 3.61 31.38
CA PRO A 272 -0.31 2.49 31.70
C PRO A 272 -1.61 2.42 30.87
N ARG A 273 -1.87 3.39 29.97
CA ARG A 273 -3.09 3.42 29.18
C ARG A 273 -3.14 2.36 28.07
N HIS A 274 -2.02 1.74 27.72
CA HIS A 274 -1.95 0.78 26.64
C HIS A 274 -1.84 -0.66 27.13
N GLU A 275 -2.59 -1.56 26.49
CA GLU A 275 -2.46 -3.00 26.63
C GLU A 275 -2.61 -3.69 25.27
N ALA A 276 -1.83 -4.74 25.01
CA ALA A 276 -1.84 -5.44 23.73
C ALA A 276 -2.09 -6.94 23.90
N PHE A 277 -2.86 -7.54 22.98
CA PHE A 277 -3.32 -8.93 23.06
C PHE A 277 -2.98 -9.68 21.76
N ALA A 278 -2.21 -10.77 21.89
CA ALA A 278 -1.96 -11.70 20.80
C ALA A 278 -3.14 -12.67 20.68
N GLU A 279 -4.20 -12.26 19.97
CA GLU A 279 -5.45 -13.02 19.89
C GLU A 279 -6.12 -12.86 18.53
N ASP A 280 -6.90 -13.86 18.12
CA ASP A 280 -7.79 -13.76 16.96
C ASP A 280 -8.84 -12.67 17.13
N ALA A 281 -9.00 -11.83 16.13
CA ALA A 281 -9.89 -10.66 16.18
C ALA A 281 -11.35 -11.02 16.47
N PHE A 282 -11.88 -12.09 15.86
CA PHE A 282 -13.28 -12.49 16.10
C PHE A 282 -13.47 -13.03 17.50
N LYS A 283 -12.49 -13.80 18.02
CA LYS A 283 -12.55 -14.30 19.42
C LYS A 283 -12.52 -13.14 20.41
N TYR A 284 -11.64 -12.15 20.17
CA TYR A 284 -11.58 -10.97 21.00
C TYR A 284 -12.90 -10.19 21.00
N LEU A 285 -13.48 -9.92 19.82
CA LEU A 285 -14.78 -9.25 19.69
C LEU A 285 -15.93 -10.02 20.38
N ASP A 286 -15.88 -11.36 20.38
CA ASP A 286 -16.89 -12.18 21.05
C ASP A 286 -16.86 -12.01 22.58
N ARG A 287 -15.68 -11.87 23.18
CA ARG A 287 -15.48 -11.80 24.64
C ARG A 287 -15.33 -10.38 25.19
N MET A 288 -15.09 -9.37 24.32
CA MET A 288 -14.88 -8.00 24.79
C MET A 288 -16.13 -7.44 25.47
N GLY A 289 -15.90 -6.60 26.50
CA GLY A 289 -16.96 -5.79 27.11
C GLY A 289 -17.40 -4.62 26.23
N ASP A 290 -18.33 -3.84 26.74
CA ASP A 290 -18.91 -2.64 26.13
C ASP A 290 -18.17 -1.35 26.52
N GLN A 291 -16.87 -1.47 26.82
CA GLN A 291 -16.08 -0.33 27.34
C GLN A 291 -15.58 0.63 26.27
N TYR A 292 -15.57 0.22 25.00
CA TYR A 292 -14.97 0.99 23.90
C TYR A 292 -15.98 1.92 23.22
N ASP A 293 -15.53 3.14 22.96
CA ASP A 293 -16.27 4.16 22.22
C ASP A 293 -15.52 4.67 20.98
N LEU A 294 -14.35 4.11 20.69
CA LEU A 294 -13.64 4.25 19.42
C LEU A 294 -13.04 2.91 19.02
N ILE A 295 -13.47 2.35 17.88
CA ILE A 295 -13.00 1.05 17.39
C ILE A 295 -12.41 1.21 15.99
N ILE A 296 -11.28 0.56 15.74
CA ILE A 296 -10.65 0.45 14.43
C ILE A 296 -10.70 -1.01 13.96
N LEU A 297 -11.21 -1.20 12.74
CA LEU A 297 -11.22 -2.48 12.03
C LEU A 297 -10.43 -2.33 10.73
N ASP A 298 -9.17 -2.76 10.72
CA ASP A 298 -8.30 -2.73 9.56
C ASP A 298 -7.81 -4.14 9.17
N PRO A 299 -8.74 -5.03 8.78
CA PRO A 299 -8.41 -6.42 8.51
C PRO A 299 -7.56 -6.57 7.25
N PRO A 300 -6.79 -7.66 7.11
CA PRO A 300 -6.17 -8.04 5.85
C PRO A 300 -7.23 -8.24 4.76
N ALA A 301 -6.81 -8.16 3.49
CA ALA A 301 -7.72 -8.35 2.37
C ALA A 301 -8.40 -9.72 2.43
N PHE A 302 -9.72 -9.75 2.61
CA PHE A 302 -10.50 -11.00 2.67
C PHE A 302 -10.69 -11.66 1.30
N ALA A 303 -10.44 -10.93 0.20
CA ALA A 303 -10.42 -11.48 -1.15
C ALA A 303 -9.23 -10.96 -1.94
N LYS A 304 -8.51 -11.86 -2.61
CA LYS A 304 -7.46 -11.54 -3.58
C LYS A 304 -7.94 -11.73 -5.03
N HIS A 305 -8.98 -12.57 -5.23
CA HIS A 305 -9.54 -12.90 -6.53
C HIS A 305 -11.06 -12.77 -6.52
N ARG A 306 -11.68 -12.56 -7.69
CA ARG A 306 -13.13 -12.28 -7.82
C ARG A 306 -14.03 -13.42 -7.35
N ASP A 307 -13.58 -14.65 -7.44
CA ASP A 307 -14.31 -15.83 -6.95
C ASP A 307 -14.53 -15.81 -5.43
N ALA A 308 -13.63 -15.15 -4.67
CA ALA A 308 -13.74 -14.97 -3.23
C ALA A 308 -14.59 -13.75 -2.80
N LEU A 309 -15.06 -12.90 -3.74
CA LEU A 309 -15.74 -11.64 -3.43
C LEU A 309 -16.93 -11.84 -2.49
N ARG A 310 -17.83 -12.79 -2.78
CA ARG A 310 -19.04 -13.03 -1.97
C ARG A 310 -18.71 -13.40 -0.52
N ASN A 311 -17.68 -14.21 -0.32
CA ASN A 311 -17.24 -14.61 1.02
C ASN A 311 -16.55 -13.44 1.75
N ALA A 312 -15.79 -12.62 1.04
CA ALA A 312 -15.18 -11.42 1.61
C ALA A 312 -16.25 -10.43 2.10
N LEU A 313 -17.29 -10.16 1.31
CA LEU A 313 -18.38 -9.25 1.71
C LEU A 313 -19.12 -9.77 2.95
N ARG A 314 -19.35 -11.08 3.06
CA ARG A 314 -19.89 -11.70 4.28
C ARG A 314 -18.95 -11.52 5.48
N GLY A 315 -17.64 -11.65 5.27
CA GLY A 315 -16.62 -11.44 6.31
C GLY A 315 -16.64 -10.00 6.82
N TYR A 316 -16.64 -9.00 5.92
CA TYR A 316 -16.75 -7.59 6.29
C TYR A 316 -18.06 -7.28 7.01
N SER A 317 -19.20 -7.81 6.54
CA SER A 317 -20.50 -7.63 7.20
C SER A 317 -20.49 -8.22 8.62
N LYS A 318 -20.00 -9.45 8.80
CA LYS A 318 -19.91 -10.11 10.11
C LYS A 318 -18.99 -9.34 11.07
N LEU A 319 -17.83 -8.89 10.60
CA LEU A 319 -16.86 -8.15 11.41
C LEU A 319 -17.47 -6.83 11.92
N ASN A 320 -18.08 -6.06 11.02
CA ASN A 320 -18.70 -4.79 11.36
C ASN A 320 -19.93 -4.97 12.26
N ALA A 321 -20.77 -5.99 12.05
CA ALA A 321 -21.92 -6.28 12.89
C ALA A 321 -21.51 -6.49 14.35
N LYS A 322 -20.46 -7.26 14.60
CA LYS A 322 -19.93 -7.47 15.97
C LYS A 322 -19.44 -6.17 16.60
N ALA A 323 -18.78 -5.29 15.83
CA ALA A 323 -18.35 -3.99 16.34
C ALA A 323 -19.56 -3.08 16.66
N PHE A 324 -20.59 -3.07 15.81
CA PHE A 324 -21.81 -2.30 16.07
C PHE A 324 -22.59 -2.79 17.30
N GLU A 325 -22.59 -4.09 17.59
CA GLU A 325 -23.22 -4.64 18.79
C GLU A 325 -22.54 -4.17 20.09
N LYS A 326 -21.23 -3.96 20.05
CA LYS A 326 -20.39 -3.76 21.24
C LYS A 326 -19.94 -2.33 21.49
N ILE A 327 -19.88 -1.50 20.45
CA ILE A 327 -19.46 -0.10 20.58
C ILE A 327 -20.49 0.70 21.40
N LYS A 328 -20.02 1.55 22.30
CA LYS A 328 -20.91 2.43 23.09
C LYS A 328 -21.75 3.34 22.20
N PRO A 329 -22.98 3.69 22.62
CA PRO A 329 -23.73 4.76 21.98
C PRO A 329 -22.93 6.07 21.92
N GLY A 330 -22.96 6.75 20.77
CA GLY A 330 -22.11 7.92 20.50
C GLY A 330 -20.67 7.56 20.12
N GLY A 331 -20.40 6.28 19.93
CA GLY A 331 -19.08 5.78 19.54
C GLY A 331 -18.73 6.05 18.08
N ILE A 332 -17.44 5.97 17.79
CA ILE A 332 -16.87 6.15 16.44
C ILE A 332 -16.23 4.84 15.98
N LEU A 333 -16.61 4.39 14.79
CA LEU A 333 -16.03 3.20 14.16
C LEU A 333 -15.27 3.59 12.90
N PHE A 334 -13.97 3.29 12.87
CA PHE A 334 -13.15 3.30 11.67
C PHE A 334 -13.11 1.89 11.09
N THR A 335 -13.54 1.71 9.86
CA THR A 335 -13.55 0.38 9.22
C THR A 335 -12.99 0.46 7.81
N PHE A 336 -12.14 -0.51 7.45
CA PHE A 336 -11.35 -0.50 6.22
C PHE A 336 -11.45 -1.79 5.41
N SER A 337 -11.14 -1.67 4.12
CA SER A 337 -10.84 -2.76 3.23
C SER A 337 -9.71 -2.37 2.27
N CYS A 338 -8.64 -3.16 2.22
CA CYS A 338 -7.54 -3.03 1.26
C CYS A 338 -7.66 -4.01 0.07
N SER A 339 -8.79 -4.70 -0.09
CA SER A 339 -9.01 -5.66 -1.16
C SER A 339 -9.31 -4.95 -2.49
N GLN A 340 -8.50 -5.16 -3.54
CA GLN A 340 -8.74 -4.59 -4.88
C GLN A 340 -10.03 -5.10 -5.53
N VAL A 341 -10.45 -6.33 -5.23
CA VAL A 341 -11.66 -6.92 -5.84
C VAL A 341 -12.95 -6.47 -5.17
N VAL A 342 -12.86 -5.85 -3.99
CA VAL A 342 -13.99 -5.24 -3.29
C VAL A 342 -13.99 -3.75 -3.61
N ASP A 343 -14.94 -3.28 -4.39
CA ASP A 343 -15.06 -1.85 -4.69
C ASP A 343 -15.68 -1.05 -3.54
N LYS A 344 -15.71 0.29 -3.67
CA LYS A 344 -16.26 1.20 -2.66
C LYS A 344 -17.75 0.94 -2.39
N LYS A 345 -18.51 0.61 -3.43
CA LYS A 345 -19.95 0.36 -3.33
C LYS A 345 -20.21 -0.95 -2.60
N ASP A 346 -19.48 -2.00 -2.96
CA ASP A 346 -19.58 -3.31 -2.35
C ASP A 346 -19.20 -3.27 -0.86
N PHE A 347 -18.09 -2.60 -0.52
CA PHE A 347 -17.65 -2.42 0.87
C PHE A 347 -18.72 -1.66 1.68
N ARG A 348 -19.21 -0.53 1.15
CA ARG A 348 -20.26 0.26 1.80
C ARG A 348 -21.53 -0.55 2.00
N ASN A 349 -21.94 -1.39 1.04
CA ASN A 349 -23.10 -2.27 1.16
C ASN A 349 -22.92 -3.35 2.24
N ALA A 350 -21.72 -3.91 2.38
CA ALA A 350 -21.42 -4.86 3.46
C ALA A 350 -21.53 -4.21 4.84
N VAL A 351 -21.02 -2.98 5.00
CA VAL A 351 -21.12 -2.20 6.24
C VAL A 351 -22.57 -1.77 6.50
N PHE A 352 -23.31 -1.34 5.48
CA PHE A 352 -24.74 -1.04 5.57
C PHE A 352 -25.54 -2.27 6.08
N THR A 353 -25.27 -3.45 5.52
CA THR A 353 -25.93 -4.68 5.95
C THR A 353 -25.66 -4.96 7.44
N ALA A 354 -24.43 -4.78 7.88
CA ALA A 354 -24.03 -4.95 9.27
C ALA A 354 -24.77 -3.95 10.21
N ALA A 355 -24.83 -2.68 9.80
CA ALA A 355 -25.53 -1.63 10.57
C ALA A 355 -27.03 -1.93 10.67
N ALA A 356 -27.68 -2.33 9.57
CA ALA A 356 -29.09 -2.70 9.58
C ALA A 356 -29.38 -3.90 10.48
N GLN A 357 -28.50 -4.92 10.49
CA GLN A 357 -28.63 -6.09 11.36
C GLN A 357 -28.46 -5.75 12.84
N SER A 358 -27.64 -4.77 13.18
CA SER A 358 -27.45 -4.32 14.58
C SER A 358 -28.61 -3.49 15.12
N GLY A 359 -29.51 -3.00 14.25
CA GLY A 359 -30.61 -2.11 14.63
C GLY A 359 -30.18 -0.72 15.09
N ARG A 360 -28.87 -0.37 14.93
CA ARG A 360 -28.31 0.92 15.35
C ARG A 360 -28.49 1.98 14.26
N SER A 361 -28.66 3.23 14.68
CA SER A 361 -28.58 4.40 13.80
C SER A 361 -27.10 4.72 13.54
N VAL A 362 -26.68 4.70 12.26
CA VAL A 362 -25.27 4.87 11.87
C VAL A 362 -25.15 5.94 10.81
N ARG A 363 -24.23 6.89 11.01
CA ARG A 363 -23.93 7.98 10.07
C ARG A 363 -22.49 7.91 9.58
N ILE A 364 -22.28 8.12 8.29
CA ILE A 364 -20.94 8.23 7.69
C ILE A 364 -20.44 9.65 7.92
N LEU A 365 -19.34 9.80 8.65
CA LEU A 365 -18.65 11.07 8.86
C LEU A 365 -17.60 11.32 7.77
N HIS A 366 -16.82 10.29 7.40
CA HIS A 366 -15.78 10.37 6.38
C HIS A 366 -15.80 9.14 5.49
N GLN A 367 -15.44 9.34 4.23
CA GLN A 367 -15.05 8.31 3.28
C GLN A 367 -13.55 8.44 3.04
N LEU A 368 -12.80 7.37 3.32
CA LEU A 368 -11.35 7.36 3.35
C LEU A 368 -10.78 6.58 2.18
N THR A 369 -9.58 6.94 1.78
CA THR A 369 -8.82 6.30 0.70
C THR A 369 -7.34 6.31 1.06
N GLN A 370 -6.49 5.81 0.15
CA GLN A 370 -5.04 5.89 0.26
C GLN A 370 -4.54 7.35 0.23
N PRO A 371 -3.42 7.67 0.89
CA PRO A 371 -2.88 9.03 0.98
C PRO A 371 -2.21 9.48 -0.32
N GLY A 372 -1.84 10.76 -0.39
CA GLY A 372 -1.29 11.38 -1.59
C GLY A 372 0.03 10.79 -2.09
N ASP A 373 0.83 10.16 -1.24
CA ASP A 373 2.03 9.44 -1.64
C ASP A 373 1.76 8.02 -2.18
N HIS A 374 0.49 7.62 -2.25
CA HIS A 374 0.00 6.44 -2.97
C HIS A 374 -0.91 6.90 -4.13
N PRO A 375 -0.39 7.68 -5.09
CA PRO A 375 -1.23 8.28 -6.12
C PRO A 375 -1.88 7.21 -7.00
N VAL A 376 -3.09 7.48 -7.45
CA VAL A 376 -3.77 6.70 -8.47
C VAL A 376 -3.60 7.41 -9.81
N ASN A 377 -3.07 6.71 -10.80
CA ASN A 377 -3.02 7.24 -12.15
C ASN A 377 -4.45 7.34 -12.71
N ILE A 378 -4.86 8.54 -13.13
CA ILE A 378 -6.21 8.78 -13.63
C ILE A 378 -6.57 7.90 -14.86
N TYR A 379 -5.56 7.46 -15.61
CA TYR A 379 -5.70 6.56 -16.75
C TYR A 379 -5.68 5.07 -16.36
N HIS A 380 -5.45 4.75 -15.05
CA HIS A 380 -5.42 3.41 -14.48
C HIS A 380 -6.13 3.39 -13.12
N PRO A 381 -7.48 3.50 -13.13
CA PRO A 381 -8.27 3.58 -11.90
C PRO A 381 -8.19 2.30 -11.05
N GLU A 382 -7.72 1.19 -11.61
CA GLU A 382 -7.46 -0.07 -10.91
C GLU A 382 -6.38 0.06 -9.82
N GLY A 383 -5.61 1.15 -9.81
CA GLY A 383 -4.67 1.50 -8.74
C GLY A 383 -5.34 1.89 -7.42
N GLU A 384 -6.66 2.13 -7.40
CA GLU A 384 -7.41 2.43 -6.19
C GLU A 384 -7.73 1.13 -5.43
N TYR A 385 -7.21 0.99 -4.19
CA TYR A 385 -7.38 -0.25 -3.43
C TYR A 385 -7.83 -0.05 -1.98
N LEU A 386 -7.49 1.06 -1.31
CA LEU A 386 -7.86 1.32 0.08
C LEU A 386 -9.19 2.06 0.16
N LYS A 387 -10.12 1.51 0.92
CA LYS A 387 -11.43 2.09 1.24
C LYS A 387 -11.64 2.08 2.73
N GLY A 388 -12.11 3.18 3.27
CA GLY A 388 -12.47 3.28 4.67
C GLY A 388 -13.71 4.12 4.91
N LEU A 389 -14.39 3.85 6.00
CA LEU A 389 -15.50 4.64 6.50
C LEU A 389 -15.23 5.02 7.96
N VAL A 390 -15.49 6.27 8.30
CA VAL A 390 -15.61 6.71 9.70
C VAL A 390 -17.09 6.88 9.99
N LEU A 391 -17.56 6.15 10.98
CA LEU A 391 -18.99 6.02 11.31
C LEU A 391 -19.25 6.51 12.72
N TYR A 392 -20.30 7.31 12.87
CA TYR A 392 -20.90 7.63 14.17
C TYR A 392 -22.04 6.64 14.46
N VAL A 393 -22.05 6.04 15.63
CA VAL A 393 -22.97 4.96 16.01
C VAL A 393 -23.79 5.38 17.22
N GLU A 394 -25.12 5.54 17.04
CA GLU A 394 -26.08 5.87 18.13
C GLU A 394 -26.53 4.64 18.91
#